data_17c379f292e3faf0697e4865821047fb
#
_entry.id   17c379f292e3faf0697e4865821047fb
#
_cell.length_a   1.000
_cell.length_b   1.000
_cell.length_c   1.000
_cell.angle_alpha   90.00
_cell.angle_beta   90.00
_cell.angle_gamma   90.00
#
_symmetry.space_group_name_H-M   'P 1'
#
loop_
_entity.id
_entity.type
_entity.pdbx_description
1 polymer ?
#
loop_
_entity_poly.entity_id
_entity_poly.type
_entity_poly.pdbx_seq_one_letter_code
_entity_poly.pdbx_strand_id
1 'polypeptide(L)'
;MENCIFCKIINGEVPGYILDGNEYVIVFLSKENHPLIVPKKHIPDIYSLDNELGAEVMRESIKIAKAVKRGLKCDGVYVTQANEPAAGQDVFHYHMHIYPRWNDSRQWESDEENRKLTAENIKSVL
;
A
#
# COMPACT_ATOMS: atom_id res chain seq x y z
N MET A 1 -13.40 0.48 -13.89
CA MET A 1 -12.45 1.42 -14.47
C MET A 1 -11.40 0.69 -15.28
N GLU A 2 -11.60 0.66 -16.56
CA GLU A 2 -10.79 -0.16 -17.48
C GLU A 2 -9.31 0.19 -17.50
N ASN A 3 -9.01 1.48 -17.32
CA ASN A 3 -7.63 1.95 -17.42
C ASN A 3 -6.92 2.07 -16.07
N CYS A 4 -7.57 1.64 -14.99
CA CYS A 4 -6.96 1.73 -13.66
C CYS A 4 -6.22 0.45 -13.32
N ILE A 5 -4.89 0.55 -13.18
CA ILE A 5 -4.05 -0.60 -12.81
C ILE A 5 -4.44 -1.18 -11.46
N PHE A 6 -4.85 -0.33 -10.51
CA PHE A 6 -5.26 -0.80 -9.18
C PHE A 6 -6.59 -1.57 -9.24
N CYS A 7 -7.54 -1.09 -10.04
CA CYS A 7 -8.78 -1.83 -10.26
C CYS A 7 -8.50 -3.20 -10.88
N LYS A 8 -7.53 -3.29 -11.77
CA LYS A 8 -7.13 -4.56 -12.39
C LYS A 8 -6.51 -5.52 -11.37
N ILE A 9 -5.71 -5.00 -10.46
CA ILE A 9 -5.14 -5.82 -9.38
C ILE A 9 -6.26 -6.29 -8.44
N ILE A 10 -7.17 -5.40 -8.07
CA ILE A 10 -8.31 -5.71 -7.20
C ILE A 10 -9.17 -6.82 -7.79
N ASN A 11 -9.40 -6.77 -9.10
CA ASN A 11 -10.23 -7.76 -9.80
C ASN A 11 -9.49 -9.03 -10.19
N GLY A 12 -8.19 -9.12 -9.91
CA GLY A 12 -7.39 -10.29 -10.25
C GLY A 12 -6.97 -10.37 -11.70
N GLU A 13 -7.18 -9.32 -12.49
CA GLU A 13 -6.80 -9.29 -13.90
C GLU A 13 -5.30 -9.12 -14.11
N VAL A 14 -4.63 -8.48 -13.14
CA VAL A 14 -3.19 -8.27 -13.15
C VAL A 14 -2.64 -8.80 -11.83
N PRO A 15 -1.55 -9.59 -11.86
CA PRO A 15 -0.99 -10.14 -10.63
C PRO A 15 -0.38 -9.04 -9.74
N GLY A 16 -0.39 -9.29 -8.45
CA GLY A 16 0.21 -8.40 -7.46
C GLY A 16 0.54 -9.20 -6.21
N TYR A 17 1.41 -8.64 -5.38
CA TYR A 17 1.74 -9.25 -4.09
C TYR A 17 0.72 -8.76 -3.05
N ILE A 18 -0.38 -9.49 -2.93
CA ILE A 18 -1.46 -9.15 -2.00
C ILE A 18 -1.03 -9.53 -0.59
N LEU A 19 -1.08 -8.59 0.32
CA LEU A 19 -0.65 -8.78 1.71
C LEU A 19 -1.81 -9.02 2.65
N ASP A 20 -2.92 -8.31 2.45
CA ASP A 20 -4.06 -8.35 3.34
C ASP A 20 -5.26 -7.70 2.65
N GLY A 21 -6.41 -7.72 3.31
CA GLY A 21 -7.60 -7.04 2.82
C GLY A 21 -8.86 -7.47 3.55
N ASN A 22 -9.93 -6.73 3.29
CA ASN A 22 -11.28 -7.04 3.75
C ASN A 22 -12.25 -6.63 2.64
N GLU A 23 -13.54 -6.50 2.94
CA GLU A 23 -14.51 -6.12 1.92
C GLU A 23 -14.35 -4.68 1.41
N TYR A 24 -13.67 -3.81 2.17
CA TYR A 24 -13.54 -2.37 1.84
C TYR A 24 -12.19 -1.99 1.26
N VAL A 25 -11.12 -2.61 1.72
CA VAL A 25 -9.75 -2.25 1.33
C VAL A 25 -8.93 -3.48 0.98
N ILE A 26 -7.91 -3.25 0.17
CA ILE A 26 -6.93 -4.27 -0.19
C ILE A 26 -5.54 -3.66 0.05
N VAL A 27 -4.59 -4.51 0.42
CA VAL A 27 -3.20 -4.12 0.63
C VAL A 27 -2.32 -4.95 -0.30
N PHE A 28 -1.51 -4.28 -1.11
CA PHE A 28 -0.55 -4.97 -1.97
C PHE A 28 0.73 -4.16 -2.08
N LEU A 29 1.82 -4.80 -2.53
CA LEU A 29 3.09 -4.11 -2.68
C LEU A 29 3.10 -3.23 -3.93
N SER A 30 3.68 -2.04 -3.80
CA SER A 30 3.97 -1.16 -4.92
C SER A 30 5.12 -1.72 -5.74
N LYS A 31 5.37 -1.09 -6.89
CA LYS A 31 6.55 -1.39 -7.71
C LYS A 31 7.85 -1.07 -6.98
N GLU A 32 7.83 -0.12 -6.04
CA GLU A 32 9.00 0.29 -5.25
C GLU A 32 9.18 -0.54 -3.98
N ASN A 33 8.40 -1.60 -3.84
CA ASN A 33 8.53 -2.58 -2.76
C ASN A 33 8.12 -2.06 -1.38
N HIS A 34 6.97 -1.41 -1.31
CA HIS A 34 6.35 -1.04 -0.04
C HIS A 34 4.84 -1.22 -0.12
N PRO A 35 4.15 -1.45 1.00
CA PRO A 35 2.71 -1.63 0.96
C PRO A 35 1.93 -0.39 0.54
N LEU A 36 0.84 -0.63 -0.18
CA LEU A 36 -0.17 0.36 -0.51
C LEU A 36 -1.49 -0.08 0.12
N ILE A 37 -2.16 0.86 0.79
CA ILE A 37 -3.51 0.65 1.30
C ILE A 37 -4.46 1.26 0.29
N VAL A 38 -5.32 0.45 -0.31
CA VAL A 38 -6.12 0.84 -1.47
C VAL A 38 -7.59 0.49 -1.23
N PRO A 39 -8.52 1.47 -1.31
CA PRO A 39 -9.95 1.15 -1.28
C PRO A 39 -10.32 0.28 -2.47
N LYS A 40 -11.17 -0.71 -2.26
CA LYS A 40 -11.65 -1.55 -3.37
C LYS A 40 -12.55 -0.76 -4.32
N LYS A 41 -13.32 0.18 -3.77
CA LYS A 41 -14.11 1.10 -4.57
C LYS A 41 -13.17 2.09 -5.27
N HIS A 42 -13.38 2.31 -6.57
CA HIS A 42 -12.58 3.27 -7.31
C HIS A 42 -12.97 4.69 -6.92
N ILE A 43 -12.11 5.34 -6.13
CA ILE A 43 -12.21 6.77 -5.81
C ILE A 43 -10.85 7.40 -6.12
N PRO A 44 -10.80 8.60 -6.71
CA PRO A 44 -9.51 9.13 -7.17
C PRO A 44 -8.62 9.68 -6.06
N ASP A 45 -9.19 10.26 -5.01
CA ASP A 45 -8.43 11.06 -4.05
C ASP A 45 -9.14 11.16 -2.70
N ILE A 46 -8.53 11.87 -1.77
CA ILE A 46 -9.05 12.04 -0.41
C ILE A 46 -10.37 12.82 -0.38
N TYR A 47 -10.59 13.70 -1.36
CA TYR A 47 -11.80 14.51 -1.38
C TYR A 47 -13.06 13.67 -1.62
N SER A 48 -12.90 12.53 -2.27
CA SER A 48 -13.99 11.59 -2.57
C SER A 48 -14.16 10.50 -1.51
N LEU A 49 -13.31 10.51 -0.49
CA LEU A 49 -13.32 9.51 0.58
C LEU A 49 -14.37 9.92 1.62
N ASP A 50 -15.34 9.05 1.92
CA ASP A 50 -16.27 9.33 3.01
C ASP A 50 -15.69 8.89 4.35
N ASN A 51 -16.33 9.30 5.44
CA ASN A 51 -15.82 9.04 6.79
C ASN A 51 -15.74 7.55 7.12
N GLU A 52 -16.70 6.77 6.66
CA GLU A 52 -16.74 5.32 6.93
C GLU A 52 -15.62 4.59 6.22
N LEU A 53 -15.44 4.88 4.94
CA LEU A 53 -14.34 4.29 4.17
C LEU A 53 -12.99 4.80 4.66
N GLY A 54 -12.93 6.09 5.03
CA GLY A 54 -11.73 6.67 5.63
C GLY A 54 -11.32 5.96 6.92
N ALA A 55 -12.30 5.59 7.75
CA ALA A 55 -12.03 4.82 8.97
C ALA A 55 -11.46 3.43 8.65
N GLU A 56 -12.00 2.77 7.62
CA GLU A 56 -11.49 1.46 7.19
C GLU A 56 -10.06 1.56 6.66
N VAL A 57 -9.77 2.60 5.87
CA VAL A 57 -8.42 2.86 5.36
C VAL A 57 -7.45 3.07 6.52
N MET A 58 -7.82 3.89 7.50
CA MET A 58 -6.94 4.16 8.64
C MET A 58 -6.75 2.92 9.51
N ARG A 59 -7.80 2.16 9.76
CA ARG A 59 -7.71 0.92 10.54
C ARG A 59 -6.71 -0.05 9.92
N GLU A 60 -6.79 -0.24 8.61
CA GLU A 60 -5.87 -1.10 7.88
C GLU A 60 -4.45 -0.52 7.84
N SER A 61 -4.34 0.79 7.70
CA SER A 61 -3.03 1.48 7.70
C SER A 61 -2.28 1.28 9.02
N ILE A 62 -2.99 1.35 10.14
CA ILE A 62 -2.40 1.10 11.46
C ILE A 62 -1.87 -0.34 11.54
N LYS A 63 -2.68 -1.29 11.13
CA LYS A 63 -2.32 -2.72 11.14
C LYS A 63 -1.08 -2.98 10.29
N ILE A 64 -1.05 -2.45 9.08
CA ILE A 64 0.05 -2.67 8.15
C ILE A 64 1.31 -1.93 8.59
N ALA A 65 1.19 -0.70 9.13
CA ALA A 65 2.34 0.03 9.66
C ALA A 65 3.03 -0.78 10.77
N LYS A 66 2.25 -1.37 11.68
CA LYS A 66 2.80 -2.25 12.73
C LYS A 66 3.47 -3.48 12.13
N ALA A 67 2.87 -4.08 11.11
CA ALA A 67 3.43 -5.26 10.44
C ALA A 67 4.72 -4.93 9.70
N VAL A 68 4.80 -3.77 9.05
CA VAL A 68 6.02 -3.29 8.39
C VAL A 68 7.13 -3.11 9.42
N LYS A 69 6.83 -2.44 10.54
CA LYS A 69 7.79 -2.21 11.61
C LYS A 69 8.38 -3.53 12.13
N ARG A 70 7.52 -4.50 12.39
CA ARG A 70 7.92 -5.79 12.96
C ARG A 70 8.51 -6.73 11.92
N GLY A 71 7.87 -6.85 10.77
CA GLY A 71 8.24 -7.83 9.75
C GLY A 71 9.51 -7.47 9.01
N LEU A 72 9.74 -6.19 8.76
CA LEU A 72 10.93 -5.73 8.05
C LEU A 72 12.01 -5.21 9.00
N LYS A 73 11.72 -5.14 10.30
CA LYS A 73 12.67 -4.71 11.34
C LYS A 73 13.29 -3.36 11.00
N CYS A 74 12.46 -2.44 10.52
CA CYS A 74 12.90 -1.09 10.17
C CYS A 74 12.92 -0.17 11.38
N ASP A 75 13.60 0.96 11.26
CA ASP A 75 13.75 1.92 12.35
C ASP A 75 12.57 2.88 12.45
N GLY A 76 11.87 3.08 11.35
CA GLY A 76 10.68 3.92 11.32
C GLY A 76 9.81 3.58 10.13
N VAL A 77 8.60 4.14 10.11
CA VAL A 77 7.64 3.94 9.04
C VAL A 77 7.14 5.31 8.58
N TYR A 78 7.28 5.57 7.28
CA TYR A 78 6.83 6.82 6.68
C TYR A 78 5.50 6.58 5.96
N VAL A 79 4.45 7.26 6.40
CA VAL A 79 3.10 7.13 5.85
C VAL A 79 2.76 8.38 5.06
N THR A 80 2.36 8.24 3.81
CA THR A 80 2.04 9.39 2.96
C THR A 80 0.97 9.04 1.93
N GLN A 81 0.26 10.07 1.50
CA GLN A 81 -0.78 9.93 0.48
C GLN A 81 -0.85 11.24 -0.31
N ALA A 82 -0.86 11.15 -1.62
CA ALA A 82 -0.87 12.34 -2.49
C ALA A 82 -2.21 12.48 -3.20
N ASN A 83 -2.65 13.71 -3.34
CA ASN A 83 -3.89 14.05 -4.03
C ASN A 83 -3.59 15.03 -5.15
N GLU A 84 -3.93 14.66 -6.38
CA GLU A 84 -3.76 15.43 -7.61
C GLU A 84 -2.29 15.47 -8.08
N PRO A 85 -2.06 15.69 -9.39
CA PRO A 85 -0.72 15.69 -9.96
C PRO A 85 0.25 16.68 -9.30
N ALA A 86 -0.24 17.85 -8.89
CA ALA A 86 0.59 18.87 -8.26
C ALA A 86 1.22 18.37 -6.95
N ALA A 87 0.57 17.43 -6.26
CA ALA A 87 1.07 16.83 -5.03
C ALA A 87 1.82 15.52 -5.28
N GLY A 88 1.96 15.09 -6.54
CA GLY A 88 2.69 13.89 -6.90
C GLY A 88 1.86 12.64 -7.06
N GLN A 89 0.53 12.77 -7.15
CA GLN A 89 -0.32 11.60 -7.39
C GLN A 89 -0.07 11.08 -8.81
N ASP A 90 0.31 9.82 -8.92
CA ASP A 90 0.64 9.19 -10.20
C ASP A 90 -0.43 8.19 -10.68
N VAL A 91 -1.16 7.56 -9.76
CA VAL A 91 -2.29 6.70 -10.09
C VAL A 91 -3.55 7.33 -9.48
N PHE A 92 -4.60 7.53 -10.30
CA PHE A 92 -5.80 8.24 -9.88
C PHE A 92 -6.85 7.29 -9.30
N HIS A 93 -6.40 6.52 -8.36
CA HIS A 93 -7.15 5.66 -7.47
C HIS A 93 -6.48 5.84 -6.11
N TYR A 94 -7.23 6.28 -5.11
CA TYR A 94 -6.68 6.58 -3.78
C TYR A 94 -5.78 5.48 -3.28
N HIS A 95 -4.59 5.83 -2.79
CA HIS A 95 -3.69 4.86 -2.19
C HIS A 95 -2.78 5.53 -1.17
N MET A 96 -2.63 4.87 -0.02
CA MET A 96 -1.75 5.34 1.04
C MET A 96 -0.49 4.49 1.03
N HIS A 97 0.66 5.15 1.00
CA HIS A 97 1.96 4.50 0.99
C HIS A 97 2.46 4.26 2.42
N ILE A 98 2.95 3.06 2.69
CA ILE A 98 3.56 2.70 3.97
C ILE A 98 5.02 2.32 3.70
N TYR A 99 5.94 3.26 3.89
CA TYR A 99 7.36 3.05 3.58
C TYR A 99 8.14 2.60 4.80
N PRO A 100 8.94 1.52 4.69
CA PRO A 100 9.93 1.23 5.71
C PRO A 100 11.11 2.19 5.59
N ARG A 101 11.68 2.59 6.71
CA ARG A 101 12.84 3.48 6.75
C ARG A 101 13.84 2.98 7.77
N TRP A 102 15.12 3.10 7.46
CA TRP A 102 16.22 2.69 8.33
C TRP A 102 17.13 3.88 8.58
N ASN A 103 17.80 3.86 9.74
CA ASN A 103 18.78 4.90 10.09
C ASN A 103 20.07 4.76 9.29
N ASP A 104 20.37 3.56 8.78
CA ASP A 104 21.53 3.34 7.92
C ASP A 104 21.22 3.73 6.48
N SER A 105 22.23 3.67 5.61
CA SER A 105 22.11 4.06 4.20
C SER A 105 21.87 2.88 3.26
N ARG A 106 21.18 1.84 3.76
CA ARG A 106 20.90 0.66 2.93
C ARG A 106 20.08 1.02 1.70
N GLN A 107 20.30 0.28 0.63
CA GLN A 107 19.49 0.38 -0.57
C GLN A 107 18.26 -0.52 -0.43
N TRP A 108 17.10 -0.02 -0.84
CA TRP A 108 15.87 -0.79 -0.80
C TRP A 108 15.54 -1.27 -2.20
N GLU A 109 15.83 -2.53 -2.48
CA GLU A 109 15.67 -3.12 -3.80
C GLU A 109 14.20 -3.47 -4.07
N SER A 110 13.78 -3.30 -5.32
CA SER A 110 12.40 -3.51 -5.73
C SER A 110 12.22 -4.57 -6.83
N ASP A 111 13.23 -5.40 -7.06
CA ASP A 111 13.10 -6.51 -7.99
C ASP A 111 12.13 -7.56 -7.46
N GLU A 112 11.71 -8.48 -8.31
CA GLU A 112 10.70 -9.46 -7.98
C GLU A 112 11.08 -10.33 -6.78
N GLU A 113 12.33 -10.75 -6.69
CA GLU A 113 12.80 -11.57 -5.57
C GLU A 113 12.70 -10.82 -4.24
N ASN A 114 13.13 -9.56 -4.22
CA ASN A 114 13.06 -8.74 -3.00
C ASN A 114 11.61 -8.41 -2.63
N ARG A 115 10.75 -8.17 -3.60
CA ARG A 115 9.32 -7.93 -3.35
C ARG A 115 8.64 -9.17 -2.78
N LYS A 116 8.98 -10.34 -3.28
CA LYS A 116 8.48 -11.60 -2.74
C LYS A 116 8.91 -11.78 -1.28
N LEU A 117 10.17 -11.50 -0.99
CA LEU A 117 10.70 -11.60 0.37
C LEU A 117 10.02 -10.61 1.32
N THR A 118 9.83 -9.37 0.87
CA THR A 118 9.11 -8.36 1.63
C THR A 118 7.69 -8.82 1.96
N ALA A 119 6.98 -9.36 0.96
CA ALA A 119 5.62 -9.87 1.16
C ALA A 119 5.59 -10.99 2.20
N GLU A 120 6.51 -11.94 2.11
CA GLU A 120 6.60 -13.05 3.06
C GLU A 120 6.85 -12.55 4.49
N ASN A 121 7.78 -11.61 4.65
CA ASN A 121 8.13 -11.07 5.96
C ASN A 121 6.99 -10.28 6.60
N ILE A 122 6.24 -9.51 5.82
CA ILE A 122 5.10 -8.77 6.33
C ILE A 122 3.96 -9.74 6.69
N LYS A 123 3.65 -10.67 5.79
CA LYS A 123 2.56 -11.64 6.00
C LYS A 123 2.80 -12.52 7.22
N SER A 124 4.05 -12.83 7.52
CA SER A 124 4.41 -13.69 8.65
C SER A 124 4.03 -13.08 10.01
N VAL A 125 3.80 -11.78 10.08
CA VAL A 125 3.45 -11.08 11.34
C VAL A 125 2.03 -10.52 11.33
N LEU A 126 1.24 -10.81 10.30
CA LEU A 126 -0.16 -10.39 10.23
C LEU A 126 -1.10 -11.30 11.01
#